data_9738f153b93d913432931d3d54aa1b9f
#
_entry.id   9738f153b93d913432931d3d54aa1b9f
#
_cell.length_a   1.000
_cell.length_b   1.000
_cell.length_c   1.000
_cell.angle_alpha   90.00
_cell.angle_beta   90.00
_cell.angle_gamma   90.00
#
_symmetry.space_group_name_H-M   'P 1'
#
loop_
_entity.id
_entity.type
_entity.pdbx_description
1 polymer ?
#
loop_
_entity_poly.entity_id
_entity_poly.type
_entity_poly.pdbx_seq_one_letter_code
_entity_poly.pdbx_strand_id
1 'polypeptide(L)'
;LAGHAEREYAPDKIFAASQKAKAAIAQFGGDAVINSTLGECLDEDGKLMVLPTVERMMRTMPVEEICSYAPIGGIPGFNEAVQISLFGQVSKRFFVESAPTPGGCGALRHAVWNFLEDGDAMLTTDWFWGPYRNICEEHGRRLETFPMFDEEDRFNCEAMEQALGGLLERQN
;
A
#
# COMPACT_ATOMS: atom_id res chain seq x y z
N LEU A 1 0.12 -7.31 -28.42
CA LEU A 1 0.46 -6.60 -27.19
C LEU A 1 1.60 -5.64 -27.43
N ALA A 2 1.67 -4.56 -26.67
CA ALA A 2 2.85 -3.69 -26.69
C ALA A 2 4.03 -4.42 -26.04
N GLY A 3 5.27 -4.20 -26.50
CA GLY A 3 6.43 -4.95 -26.00
C GLY A 3 6.63 -4.90 -24.49
N HIS A 4 6.31 -3.77 -23.85
CA HIS A 4 6.35 -3.63 -22.38
C HIS A 4 5.28 -4.44 -21.64
N ALA A 5 4.26 -4.93 -22.33
CA ALA A 5 3.18 -5.76 -21.76
C ALA A 5 3.43 -7.27 -21.96
N GLU A 6 4.48 -7.64 -22.67
CA GLU A 6 4.91 -9.04 -22.83
C GLU A 6 5.71 -9.45 -21.60
N ARG A 7 5.02 -10.01 -20.61
CA ARG A 7 5.62 -10.47 -19.35
C ARG A 7 5.34 -11.96 -19.17
N GLU A 8 6.30 -12.68 -18.60
CA GLU A 8 6.05 -14.04 -18.15
C GLU A 8 5.01 -14.03 -17.00
N TYR A 9 4.05 -14.94 -17.11
CA TYR A 9 3.07 -15.12 -16.03
C TYR A 9 3.77 -15.71 -14.81
N ALA A 10 3.78 -14.95 -13.71
CA ALA A 10 4.18 -15.45 -12.40
C ALA A 10 2.94 -15.56 -11.51
N PRO A 11 2.69 -16.73 -10.89
CA PRO A 11 1.58 -16.89 -9.94
C PRO A 11 1.73 -15.90 -8.77
N ASP A 12 0.61 -15.32 -8.33
CA ASP A 12 0.60 -14.48 -7.13
C ASP A 12 0.96 -15.32 -5.90
N LYS A 13 2.11 -15.02 -5.30
CA LYS A 13 2.67 -15.76 -4.17
C LYS A 13 1.80 -15.64 -2.91
N ILE A 14 1.13 -14.50 -2.72
CA ILE A 14 0.28 -14.23 -1.55
C ILE A 14 -0.97 -15.09 -1.61
N PHE A 15 -1.68 -15.08 -2.75
CA PHE A 15 -2.86 -15.92 -2.92
C PHE A 15 -2.52 -17.41 -2.92
N ALA A 16 -1.39 -17.82 -3.46
CA ALA A 16 -0.91 -19.19 -3.37
C ALA A 16 -0.64 -19.62 -1.91
N ALA A 17 -0.03 -18.75 -1.11
CA ALA A 17 0.17 -18.99 0.33
C ALA A 17 -1.17 -19.07 1.08
N SER A 18 -2.11 -18.17 0.77
CA SER A 18 -3.46 -18.19 1.37
C SER A 18 -4.21 -19.50 1.06
N GLN A 19 -4.14 -20.00 -0.16
CA GLN A 19 -4.74 -21.29 -0.51
C GLN A 19 -4.11 -22.46 0.26
N LYS A 20 -2.77 -22.48 0.42
CA LYS A 20 -2.08 -23.48 1.24
C LYS A 20 -2.50 -23.41 2.71
N ALA A 21 -2.61 -22.21 3.28
CA ALA A 21 -3.07 -22.04 4.65
C ALA A 21 -4.51 -22.54 4.84
N LYS A 22 -5.42 -22.23 3.92
CA LYS A 22 -6.80 -22.73 3.94
C LYS A 22 -6.87 -24.26 3.84
N ALA A 23 -6.04 -24.88 2.99
CA ALA A 23 -5.95 -26.34 2.89
C ALA A 23 -5.41 -26.97 4.18
N ALA A 24 -4.41 -26.35 4.82
CA ALA A 24 -3.88 -26.81 6.10
C ALA A 24 -4.92 -26.70 7.23
N ILE A 25 -5.69 -25.61 7.29
CA ILE A 25 -6.80 -25.44 8.24
C ILE A 25 -7.85 -26.54 8.04
N ALA A 26 -8.20 -26.85 6.80
CA ALA A 26 -9.16 -27.91 6.49
C ALA A 26 -8.66 -29.31 6.90
N GLN A 27 -7.34 -29.52 6.86
CA GLN A 27 -6.72 -30.81 7.20
C GLN A 27 -6.43 -30.96 8.70
N PHE A 28 -5.98 -29.91 9.37
CA PHE A 28 -5.44 -29.98 10.73
C PHE A 28 -6.31 -29.25 11.77
N GLY A 29 -7.32 -28.50 11.34
CA GLY A 29 -8.15 -27.66 12.19
C GLY A 29 -7.62 -26.23 12.38
N GLY A 30 -8.51 -25.30 12.69
CA GLY A 30 -8.18 -23.87 12.87
C GLY A 30 -7.21 -23.61 14.04
N ASP A 31 -7.32 -24.37 15.11
CA ASP A 31 -6.47 -24.22 16.29
C ASP A 31 -5.01 -24.61 16.06
N ALA A 32 -4.75 -25.42 15.03
CA ALA A 32 -3.41 -25.87 14.68
C ALA A 32 -2.70 -25.01 13.64
N VAL A 33 -3.39 -24.04 13.03
CA VAL A 33 -2.86 -23.25 11.92
C VAL A 33 -3.18 -21.77 12.09
N ILE A 34 -2.15 -20.96 12.21
CA ILE A 34 -2.26 -19.48 12.20
C ILE A 34 -2.15 -19.02 10.73
N ASN A 35 -3.21 -18.44 10.20
CA ASN A 35 -3.22 -17.89 8.85
C ASN A 35 -3.05 -16.36 8.88
N SER A 36 -1.85 -15.88 8.59
CA SER A 36 -1.50 -14.46 8.47
C SER A 36 -1.05 -14.10 7.05
N THR A 37 -1.58 -14.79 6.03
CA THR A 37 -1.14 -14.61 4.64
C THR A 37 -1.73 -13.40 3.94
N LEU A 38 -2.86 -12.89 4.42
CA LEU A 38 -3.51 -11.67 3.90
C LEU A 38 -3.50 -10.60 4.99
N GLY A 39 -3.43 -9.33 4.58
CA GLY A 39 -3.48 -8.17 5.47
C GLY A 39 -4.90 -7.86 5.94
N GLU A 40 -5.59 -8.86 6.47
CA GLU A 40 -6.95 -8.77 7.00
C GLU A 40 -6.93 -8.94 8.52
N CYS A 41 -7.70 -8.11 9.24
CA CYS A 41 -7.91 -8.29 10.67
C CYS A 41 -9.10 -9.23 10.87
N LEU A 42 -8.84 -10.40 11.44
CA LEU A 42 -9.85 -11.41 11.71
C LEU A 42 -10.11 -11.48 13.22
N ASP A 43 -11.36 -11.81 13.60
CA ASP A 43 -11.71 -12.15 14.98
C ASP A 43 -11.31 -13.59 15.34
N GLU A 44 -11.60 -14.00 16.58
CA GLU A 44 -11.30 -15.36 17.08
C GLU A 44 -12.02 -16.48 16.32
N ASP A 45 -13.15 -16.16 15.68
CA ASP A 45 -13.91 -17.08 14.83
C ASP A 45 -13.42 -17.07 13.37
N GLY A 46 -12.38 -16.30 13.04
CA GLY A 46 -11.85 -16.16 11.68
C GLY A 46 -12.71 -15.30 10.76
N LYS A 47 -13.61 -14.46 11.31
CA LYS A 47 -14.43 -13.53 10.54
C LYS A 47 -13.74 -12.20 10.39
N LEU A 48 -13.93 -11.55 9.25
CA LEU A 48 -13.39 -10.22 9.00
C LEU A 48 -13.94 -9.20 10.00
N MET A 49 -13.06 -8.54 10.73
CA MET A 49 -13.42 -7.44 11.62
C MET A 49 -13.69 -6.19 10.79
N VAL A 50 -14.92 -5.71 10.86
CA VAL A 50 -15.34 -4.46 10.22
C VAL A 50 -15.60 -3.42 11.30
N LEU A 51 -15.09 -2.20 11.10
CA LEU A 51 -15.37 -1.10 12.01
C LEU A 51 -16.88 -0.81 12.02
N PRO A 52 -17.57 -0.85 13.18
CA PRO A 52 -19.03 -0.67 13.25
C PRO A 52 -19.50 0.65 12.65
N THR A 53 -18.67 1.69 12.74
CA THR A 53 -18.95 3.00 12.14
C THR A 53 -18.97 2.92 10.60
N VAL A 54 -18.02 2.22 10.01
CA VAL A 54 -17.94 2.02 8.55
C VAL A 54 -19.13 1.19 8.07
N GLU A 55 -19.41 0.07 8.76
CA GLU A 55 -20.55 -0.78 8.42
C GLU A 55 -21.87 0.02 8.47
N ARG A 56 -22.09 0.78 9.51
CA ARG A 56 -23.28 1.63 9.64
C ARG A 56 -23.39 2.61 8.49
N MET A 57 -22.31 3.32 8.16
CA MET A 57 -22.31 4.28 7.05
C MET A 57 -22.62 3.62 5.71
N MET A 58 -22.01 2.49 5.41
CA MET A 58 -22.28 1.75 4.19
C MET A 58 -23.74 1.28 4.06
N ARG A 59 -24.39 0.94 5.19
CA ARG A 59 -25.79 0.49 5.21
C ARG A 59 -26.82 1.64 5.17
N THR A 60 -26.43 2.84 5.60
CA THR A 60 -27.34 3.96 5.75
C THR A 60 -27.14 5.06 4.71
N MET A 61 -26.05 5.05 3.98
CA MET A 61 -25.79 6.02 2.93
C MET A 61 -26.77 5.82 1.77
N PRO A 62 -27.41 6.87 1.26
CA PRO A 62 -28.28 6.78 0.08
C PRO A 62 -27.52 6.20 -1.12
N VAL A 63 -28.18 5.32 -1.87
CA VAL A 63 -27.56 4.67 -3.03
C VAL A 63 -27.14 5.70 -4.08
N GLU A 64 -27.89 6.78 -4.22
CA GLU A 64 -27.60 7.89 -5.13
C GLU A 64 -26.28 8.57 -4.78
N GLU A 65 -25.94 8.70 -3.50
CA GLU A 65 -24.66 9.26 -3.05
C GLU A 65 -23.50 8.30 -3.34
N ILE A 66 -23.71 6.99 -3.15
CA ILE A 66 -22.70 5.97 -3.43
C ILE A 66 -22.40 5.88 -4.93
N CYS A 67 -23.43 6.02 -5.77
CA CYS A 67 -23.32 5.81 -7.21
C CYS A 67 -23.04 7.10 -8.01
N SER A 68 -23.07 8.26 -7.38
CA SER A 68 -22.85 9.53 -8.06
C SER A 68 -21.37 9.79 -8.34
N TYR A 69 -21.09 10.63 -9.33
CA TYR A 69 -19.73 11.08 -9.60
C TYR A 69 -19.19 11.91 -8.43
N ALA A 70 -17.99 11.54 -7.95
CA ALA A 70 -17.25 12.38 -7.03
C ALA A 70 -16.40 13.42 -7.79
N PRO A 71 -16.21 14.62 -7.24
CA PRO A 71 -15.24 15.58 -7.78
C PRO A 71 -13.83 14.97 -7.80
N ILE A 72 -12.99 15.37 -8.77
CA ILE A 72 -11.60 14.87 -8.87
C ILE A 72 -10.80 15.14 -7.59
N GLY A 73 -10.97 16.30 -6.98
CA GLY A 73 -10.32 16.66 -5.72
C GLY A 73 -10.93 16.05 -4.47
N GLY A 74 -11.96 15.18 -4.59
CA GLY A 74 -12.69 14.60 -3.48
C GLY A 74 -14.02 15.29 -3.17
N ILE A 75 -14.87 14.60 -2.42
CA ILE A 75 -16.14 15.16 -1.94
C ILE A 75 -15.86 16.23 -0.85
N PRO A 76 -16.75 17.23 -0.72
CA PRO A 76 -16.60 18.24 0.32
C PRO A 76 -16.43 17.62 1.72
N GLY A 77 -15.48 18.13 2.48
CA GLY A 77 -15.15 17.65 3.82
C GLY A 77 -14.26 16.39 3.89
N PHE A 78 -14.08 15.63 2.81
CA PHE A 78 -13.20 14.46 2.82
C PHE A 78 -11.76 14.84 3.12
N ASN A 79 -11.21 15.79 2.37
CA ASN A 79 -9.83 16.22 2.53
C ASN A 79 -9.56 16.79 3.92
N GLU A 80 -10.46 17.63 4.43
CA GLU A 80 -10.37 18.16 5.80
C GLU A 80 -10.44 17.06 6.85
N ALA A 81 -11.36 16.10 6.70
CA ALA A 81 -11.49 14.99 7.63
C ALA A 81 -10.24 14.11 7.66
N VAL A 82 -9.62 13.83 6.51
CA VAL A 82 -8.36 13.09 6.41
C VAL A 82 -7.22 13.84 7.09
N GLN A 83 -7.09 15.15 6.82
CA GLN A 83 -6.05 15.99 7.44
C GLN A 83 -6.21 16.05 8.96
N ILE A 84 -7.43 16.22 9.45
CA ILE A 84 -7.72 16.24 10.90
C ILE A 84 -7.42 14.87 11.52
N SER A 85 -7.82 13.79 10.86
CA SER A 85 -7.62 12.42 11.36
C SER A 85 -6.14 12.05 11.48
N LEU A 86 -5.30 12.46 10.53
CA LEU A 86 -3.88 12.13 10.49
C LEU A 86 -3.01 13.08 11.31
N PHE A 87 -3.30 14.37 11.27
CA PHE A 87 -2.42 15.41 11.81
C PHE A 87 -3.06 16.21 12.94
N GLY A 88 -4.36 16.11 13.17
CA GLY A 88 -5.06 16.91 14.19
C GLY A 88 -4.78 18.40 14.04
N GLN A 89 -4.48 19.07 15.14
CA GLN A 89 -4.19 20.50 15.15
C GLN A 89 -2.84 20.89 14.50
N VAL A 90 -1.96 19.89 14.29
CA VAL A 90 -0.65 20.11 13.67
C VAL A 90 -0.79 20.51 12.20
N SER A 91 -1.86 20.07 11.52
CA SER A 91 -2.15 20.44 10.13
C SER A 91 -2.15 21.96 9.88
N LYS A 92 -2.54 22.77 10.90
CA LYS A 92 -2.55 24.24 10.81
C LYS A 92 -1.15 24.89 10.83
N ARG A 93 -0.11 24.13 11.14
CA ARG A 93 1.28 24.61 11.24
C ARG A 93 2.12 24.28 10.01
N PHE A 94 1.61 23.50 9.12
CA PHE A 94 2.28 23.03 7.91
C PHE A 94 1.35 23.19 6.71
N PHE A 95 1.95 23.27 5.53
CA PHE A 95 1.21 23.12 4.30
C PHE A 95 0.86 21.65 4.12
N VAL A 96 -0.43 21.33 4.18
CA VAL A 96 -0.96 19.96 4.06
C VAL A 96 -2.08 19.98 3.05
N GLU A 97 -1.91 19.21 1.98
CA GLU A 97 -2.96 18.96 1.00
C GLU A 97 -3.27 17.47 0.95
N SER A 98 -4.48 17.13 0.57
CA SER A 98 -4.93 15.76 0.42
C SER A 98 -5.82 15.60 -0.80
N ALA A 99 -5.76 14.44 -1.40
CA ALA A 99 -6.60 14.07 -2.53
C ALA A 99 -7.01 12.60 -2.43
N PRO A 100 -8.23 12.24 -2.84
CA PRO A 100 -8.64 10.85 -2.91
C PRO A 100 -7.92 10.12 -4.03
N THR A 101 -7.65 8.84 -3.80
CA THR A 101 -7.06 7.96 -4.81
C THR A 101 -7.80 6.62 -4.81
N PRO A 102 -7.69 5.82 -5.90
CA PRO A 102 -8.22 4.46 -5.93
C PRO A 102 -7.42 3.53 -4.99
N GLY A 103 -7.61 3.69 -3.67
CA GLY A 103 -6.89 2.98 -2.63
C GLY A 103 -5.41 3.31 -2.55
N GLY A 104 -4.65 2.55 -1.76
CA GLY A 104 -3.20 2.73 -1.57
C GLY A 104 -2.39 2.53 -2.87
N CYS A 105 -2.83 1.62 -3.75
CA CYS A 105 -2.19 1.45 -5.05
C CYS A 105 -2.28 2.72 -5.90
N GLY A 106 -3.43 3.40 -5.90
CA GLY A 106 -3.59 4.67 -6.58
C GLY A 106 -2.67 5.75 -6.01
N ALA A 107 -2.56 5.84 -4.68
CA ALA A 107 -1.65 6.77 -4.02
C ALA A 107 -0.19 6.53 -4.42
N LEU A 108 0.26 5.28 -4.37
CA LEU A 108 1.62 4.91 -4.78
C LEU A 108 1.90 5.21 -6.25
N ARG A 109 0.95 4.90 -7.15
CA ARG A 109 1.10 5.23 -8.58
C ARG A 109 1.23 6.73 -8.80
N HIS A 110 0.40 7.54 -8.13
CA HIS A 110 0.51 8.99 -8.20
C HIS A 110 1.83 9.50 -7.63
N ALA A 111 2.32 8.93 -6.52
CA ALA A 111 3.61 9.31 -5.96
C ALA A 111 4.75 9.00 -6.95
N VAL A 112 4.81 7.79 -7.48
CA VAL A 112 5.83 7.38 -8.46
C VAL A 112 5.78 8.25 -9.71
N TRP A 113 4.58 8.53 -10.24
CA TRP A 113 4.42 9.33 -11.45
C TRP A 113 4.80 10.80 -11.28
N ASN A 114 4.47 11.40 -10.13
CA ASN A 114 4.64 12.85 -9.94
C ASN A 114 5.99 13.24 -9.34
N PHE A 115 6.70 12.31 -8.68
CA PHE A 115 7.93 12.65 -7.95
C PHE A 115 9.19 11.97 -8.51
N LEU A 116 9.06 11.10 -9.51
CA LEU A 116 10.20 10.43 -10.14
C LEU A 116 10.17 10.68 -11.65
N GLU A 117 11.32 11.04 -12.21
CA GLU A 117 11.51 11.12 -13.64
C GLU A 117 11.66 9.73 -14.27
N ASP A 118 11.63 9.66 -15.60
CA ASP A 118 11.80 8.39 -16.31
C ASP A 118 13.23 7.84 -16.08
N GLY A 119 13.30 6.57 -15.68
CA GLY A 119 14.57 5.93 -15.31
C GLY A 119 15.01 6.14 -13.86
N ASP A 120 14.34 6.99 -13.08
CA ASP A 120 14.61 7.16 -11.65
C ASP A 120 14.24 5.91 -10.85
N ALA A 121 14.71 5.84 -9.60
CA ALA A 121 14.39 4.77 -8.68
C ALA A 121 13.65 5.27 -7.44
N MET A 122 12.63 4.52 -7.05
CA MET A 122 12.04 4.59 -5.72
C MET A 122 12.87 3.72 -4.77
N LEU A 123 13.24 4.25 -3.61
CA LEU A 123 13.95 3.50 -2.57
C LEU A 123 12.97 2.95 -1.53
N THR A 124 13.14 1.70 -1.14
CA THR A 124 12.43 1.07 -0.05
C THR A 124 13.33 0.05 0.67
N THR A 125 12.84 -0.57 1.73
CA THR A 125 13.54 -1.67 2.38
C THR A 125 13.50 -2.94 1.51
N ASP A 126 14.36 -3.91 1.78
CA ASP A 126 14.32 -5.25 1.15
C ASP A 126 13.09 -6.07 1.59
N TRP A 127 12.45 -5.67 2.71
CA TRP A 127 11.14 -6.16 3.14
C TRP A 127 10.06 -5.21 2.60
N PHE A 128 9.56 -5.48 1.41
CA PHE A 128 8.58 -4.63 0.75
C PHE A 128 7.42 -5.42 0.16
N TRP A 129 6.33 -4.73 -0.07
CA TRP A 129 5.17 -5.28 -0.76
C TRP A 129 5.48 -5.45 -2.26
N GLY A 130 5.41 -6.70 -2.76
CA GLY A 130 5.80 -7.04 -4.13
C GLY A 130 5.30 -6.10 -5.24
N PRO A 131 4.04 -5.64 -5.20
CA PRO A 131 3.51 -4.68 -6.18
C PRO A 131 4.25 -3.34 -6.30
N TYR A 132 5.08 -2.92 -5.33
CA TYR A 132 5.90 -1.70 -5.49
C TYR A 132 6.77 -1.76 -6.74
N ARG A 133 7.39 -2.92 -6.99
CA ARG A 133 8.21 -3.12 -8.19
C ARG A 133 7.39 -2.93 -9.47
N ASN A 134 6.23 -3.57 -9.55
CA ASN A 134 5.36 -3.46 -10.71
C ASN A 134 4.91 -2.01 -10.95
N ILE A 135 4.54 -1.29 -9.88
CA ILE A 135 4.12 0.12 -9.97
C ILE A 135 5.25 0.99 -10.53
N CYS A 136 6.49 0.78 -10.09
CA CYS A 136 7.64 1.50 -10.64
C CYS A 136 7.88 1.16 -12.12
N GLU A 137 8.00 -0.14 -12.43
CA GLU A 137 8.33 -0.63 -13.76
C GLU A 137 7.27 -0.26 -14.81
N GLU A 138 5.98 -0.29 -14.46
CA GLU A 138 4.90 0.13 -15.35
C GLU A 138 4.98 1.60 -15.77
N HIS A 139 5.68 2.41 -14.99
CA HIS A 139 5.87 3.83 -15.26
C HIS A 139 7.30 4.17 -15.73
N GLY A 140 8.10 3.17 -16.11
CA GLY A 140 9.48 3.38 -16.55
C GLY A 140 10.45 3.74 -15.42
N ARG A 141 10.08 3.51 -14.17
CA ARG A 141 10.90 3.76 -12.97
C ARG A 141 11.46 2.44 -12.44
N ARG A 142 12.44 2.53 -11.56
CA ARG A 142 13.07 1.37 -10.94
C ARG A 142 12.71 1.30 -9.45
N LEU A 143 12.86 0.12 -8.87
CA LEU A 143 12.79 -0.07 -7.42
C LEU A 143 14.18 -0.49 -6.93
N GLU A 144 14.76 0.29 -6.03
CA GLU A 144 15.98 -0.06 -5.31
C GLU A 144 15.67 -0.32 -3.84
N THR A 145 16.47 -1.16 -3.21
CA THR A 145 16.23 -1.57 -1.83
C THR A 145 17.51 -1.48 -1.01
N PHE A 146 17.31 -1.30 0.31
CA PHE A 146 18.36 -1.42 1.32
C PHE A 146 17.95 -2.43 2.38
N PRO A 147 18.90 -3.06 3.12
CA PRO A 147 18.56 -3.97 4.22
C PRO A 147 17.76 -3.25 5.31
N MET A 148 16.57 -3.77 5.62
CA MET A 148 15.68 -3.17 6.62
C MET A 148 16.27 -3.21 8.02
N PHE A 149 16.97 -4.32 8.35
CA PHE A 149 17.51 -4.54 9.67
C PHE A 149 19.05 -4.56 9.67
N ASP A 150 19.64 -4.03 10.73
CA ASP A 150 21.06 -4.15 11.03
C ASP A 150 21.39 -5.50 11.72
N GLU A 151 22.65 -5.69 12.13
CA GLU A 151 23.10 -6.92 12.78
C GLU A 151 22.47 -7.15 14.17
N GLU A 152 21.88 -6.12 14.78
CA GLU A 152 21.17 -6.17 16.06
C GLU A 152 19.64 -6.17 15.90
N ASP A 153 19.11 -6.49 14.71
CA ASP A 153 17.68 -6.50 14.37
C ASP A 153 16.97 -5.14 14.57
N ARG A 154 17.69 -4.02 14.49
CA ARG A 154 17.14 -2.67 14.52
C ARG A 154 17.00 -2.13 13.11
N PHE A 155 16.14 -1.12 12.94
CA PHE A 155 16.01 -0.45 11.65
C PHE A 155 17.36 0.14 11.21
N ASN A 156 17.80 -0.22 9.99
CA ASN A 156 19.13 0.08 9.47
C ASN A 156 19.20 1.49 8.87
N CYS A 157 19.32 2.49 9.73
CA CYS A 157 19.44 3.89 9.30
C CYS A 157 20.68 4.14 8.45
N GLU A 158 21.80 3.47 8.76
CA GLU A 158 23.05 3.64 8.00
C GLU A 158 22.91 3.17 6.56
N ALA A 159 22.37 1.99 6.35
CA ALA A 159 22.11 1.47 5.00
C ALA A 159 21.09 2.34 4.23
N MET A 160 20.09 2.87 4.93
CA MET A 160 19.13 3.81 4.33
C MET A 160 19.82 5.09 3.86
N GLU A 161 20.65 5.71 4.71
CA GLU A 161 21.38 6.94 4.38
C GLU A 161 22.35 6.74 3.22
N GLN A 162 23.09 5.63 3.22
CA GLN A 162 24.03 5.29 2.13
C GLN A 162 23.29 5.08 0.81
N ALA A 163 22.19 4.30 0.82
CA ALA A 163 21.39 4.04 -0.37
C ALA A 163 20.74 5.32 -0.91
N LEU A 164 20.20 6.15 -0.03
CA LEU A 164 19.60 7.44 -0.40
C LEU A 164 20.63 8.40 -0.98
N GLY A 165 21.81 8.52 -0.33
CA GLY A 165 22.92 9.35 -0.84
C GLY A 165 23.35 8.94 -2.23
N GLY A 166 23.58 7.65 -2.47
CA GLY A 166 23.92 7.12 -3.76
C GLY A 166 22.85 7.31 -4.84
N LEU A 167 21.55 7.29 -4.46
CA LEU A 167 20.47 7.61 -5.39
C LEU A 167 20.45 9.09 -5.77
N LEU A 168 20.56 9.98 -4.79
CA LEU A 168 20.53 11.43 -5.01
C LEU A 168 21.71 11.88 -5.92
N GLU A 169 22.89 11.25 -5.81
CA GLU A 169 24.00 11.52 -6.70
C GLU A 169 23.75 11.10 -8.16
N ARG A 170 22.93 10.05 -8.37
CA ARG A 170 22.63 9.52 -9.71
C ARG A 170 21.41 10.16 -10.37
N GLN A 171 20.52 10.76 -9.59
CA GLN A 171 19.22 11.30 -10.03
C GLN A 171 19.17 12.83 -10.04
N ASN A 172 20.29 13.51 -9.80
CA ASN A 172 20.43 14.99 -9.88
C ASN A 172 21.10 15.42 -11.19
#